data_35e71297abec29c6d705d630c37b0fab
#
_entry.id   35e71297abec29c6d705d630c37b0fab
#
_cell.length_a   1.000
_cell.length_b   1.000
_cell.length_c   1.000
_cell.angle_alpha   90.00
_cell.angle_beta   90.00
_cell.angle_gamma   90.00
#
_symmetry.space_group_name_H-M   'P 1'
#
loop_
_entity.id
_entity.type
_entity.pdbx_description
1 polymer ?
#
loop_
_entity_poly.entity_id
_entity_poly.type
_entity_poly.pdbx_seq_one_letter_code
_entity_poly.pdbx_strand_id
1 'polypeptide(L)'
;MSNISLTILSRSSKPSHIFPLNLDLKESSTLLELKKAIHLKHKKLDTTRQRITTVDKKPLLDDKSSLSQLNVKNGDVLYVKDLGPQVSWRTVFLVEYAGPLFIHPFFYHMSSIIYRKPFEHSEMQRIAYILVLLHFFKREFETVFIHRFSNATMPFMNIFRNSAHYHLLSGFLIAIAIYGPWYSVEALKDSHRSNNGYLSFWIAFWLFNQISNFITHVKLRNLRPTGSTKRAIPTGYGFDWVTCANYFFEIGSWLGILGLTGSWADCLTNPKVAIFLLVSAGTMAKWAKKKDQNYRKEFGDKYPKSRRILIPYIW
;
A
#
# COMPACT_ATOMS: atom_id res chain seq x y z
N MET A 1 26.95 -33.58 10.85
CA MET A 1 26.06 -32.75 10.04
C MET A 1 26.50 -32.92 8.60
N SER A 2 25.60 -33.42 7.75
CA SER A 2 25.89 -33.70 6.35
C SER A 2 26.04 -32.40 5.53
N ASN A 3 27.06 -32.39 4.70
CA ASN A 3 27.19 -31.36 3.67
C ASN A 3 26.33 -31.76 2.46
N ILE A 4 25.74 -30.79 1.81
CA ILE A 4 25.00 -30.95 0.58
C ILE A 4 25.63 -30.09 -0.53
N SER A 5 25.79 -30.68 -1.70
CA SER A 5 26.24 -29.97 -2.92
C SER A 5 25.03 -29.55 -3.72
N LEU A 6 24.96 -28.27 -4.08
CA LEU A 6 23.84 -27.67 -4.83
C LEU A 6 24.35 -27.05 -6.12
N THR A 7 23.61 -27.22 -7.19
CA THR A 7 23.86 -26.52 -8.45
C THR A 7 22.86 -25.38 -8.60
N ILE A 8 23.35 -24.15 -8.71
CA ILE A 8 22.52 -22.96 -8.88
C ILE A 8 22.58 -22.51 -10.34
N LEU A 9 21.42 -22.39 -10.96
CA LEU A 9 21.26 -21.93 -12.34
C LEU A 9 20.56 -20.55 -12.39
N SER A 10 20.86 -19.76 -13.39
CA SER A 10 20.11 -18.52 -13.66
C SER A 10 18.79 -18.83 -14.36
N ARG A 11 17.71 -18.16 -13.93
CA ARG A 11 16.42 -18.15 -14.68
C ARG A 11 16.37 -17.09 -15.76
N SER A 12 17.41 -16.30 -15.95
CA SER A 12 17.49 -15.33 -17.04
C SER A 12 17.74 -16.06 -18.35
N SER A 13 17.08 -15.61 -19.41
CA SER A 13 17.38 -16.04 -20.79
C SER A 13 18.72 -15.47 -21.28
N LYS A 14 19.29 -14.48 -20.59
CA LYS A 14 20.59 -13.91 -20.95
C LYS A 14 21.71 -14.81 -20.44
N PRO A 15 22.71 -15.15 -21.27
CA PRO A 15 23.89 -15.88 -20.82
C PRO A 15 24.56 -15.17 -19.63
N SER A 16 25.00 -15.95 -18.67
CA SER A 16 25.78 -15.45 -17.54
C SER A 16 27.05 -16.27 -17.40
N HIS A 17 28.20 -15.62 -17.38
CA HIS A 17 29.50 -16.28 -17.18
C HIS A 17 29.70 -16.82 -15.74
N ILE A 18 28.75 -16.55 -14.83
CA ILE A 18 28.84 -16.88 -13.42
C ILE A 18 28.04 -18.15 -13.11
N PHE A 19 27.01 -18.43 -13.87
CA PHE A 19 26.18 -19.63 -13.71
C PHE A 19 26.54 -20.66 -14.81
N PRO A 20 26.57 -21.98 -14.46
CA PRO A 20 26.15 -22.61 -13.20
C PRO A 20 27.13 -22.34 -12.04
N LEU A 21 26.60 -22.27 -10.82
CA LEU A 21 27.34 -22.14 -9.57
C LEU A 21 27.16 -23.42 -8.75
N ASN A 22 28.27 -24.11 -8.42
CA ASN A 22 28.25 -25.21 -7.49
C ASN A 22 28.61 -24.69 -6.08
N LEU A 23 27.79 -25.02 -5.09
CA LEU A 23 27.92 -24.58 -3.71
C LEU A 23 27.78 -25.76 -2.77
N ASP A 24 28.74 -25.89 -1.86
CA ASP A 24 28.68 -26.85 -0.76
C ASP A 24 28.27 -26.13 0.51
N LEU A 25 27.20 -26.59 1.13
CA LEU A 25 26.61 -25.99 2.32
C LEU A 25 26.23 -27.13 3.31
N LYS A 26 26.05 -26.76 4.57
CA LYS A 26 25.49 -27.71 5.57
C LYS A 26 23.99 -27.84 5.29
N GLU A 27 23.46 -29.02 5.45
CA GLU A 27 22.00 -29.26 5.33
C GLU A 27 21.18 -28.41 6.31
N SER A 28 21.78 -28.06 7.47
CA SER A 28 21.22 -27.13 8.46
C SER A 28 21.31 -25.65 8.09
N SER A 29 22.06 -25.30 7.01
CA SER A 29 22.17 -23.91 6.56
C SER A 29 20.82 -23.35 6.15
N THR A 30 20.60 -22.08 6.46
CA THR A 30 19.37 -21.37 6.13
C THR A 30 19.33 -20.94 4.67
N LEU A 31 18.13 -20.65 4.16
CA LEU A 31 17.98 -20.05 2.83
C LEU A 31 18.76 -18.71 2.71
N LEU A 32 18.83 -17.93 3.79
CA LEU A 32 19.62 -16.70 3.82
C LEU A 32 21.12 -16.98 3.64
N GLU A 33 21.64 -18.05 4.26
CA GLU A 33 23.04 -18.43 4.09
C GLU A 33 23.34 -18.88 2.66
N LEU A 34 22.43 -19.62 2.02
CA LEU A 34 22.52 -19.92 0.59
C LEU A 34 22.57 -18.63 -0.26
N LYS A 35 21.67 -17.67 -0.01
CA LYS A 35 21.66 -16.37 -0.70
C LYS A 35 22.96 -15.60 -0.48
N LYS A 36 23.52 -15.61 0.73
CA LYS A 36 24.83 -15.00 1.03
C LYS A 36 25.97 -15.69 0.27
N ALA A 37 25.97 -17.01 0.19
CA ALA A 37 26.96 -17.76 -0.58
C ALA A 37 26.91 -17.41 -2.09
N ILE A 38 25.74 -17.27 -2.66
CA ILE A 38 25.55 -16.78 -4.04
C ILE A 38 26.09 -15.34 -4.17
N HIS A 39 25.75 -14.46 -3.23
CA HIS A 39 26.22 -13.07 -3.23
C HIS A 39 27.74 -12.97 -3.16
N LEU A 40 28.40 -13.80 -2.37
CA LEU A 40 29.85 -13.85 -2.28
C LEU A 40 30.52 -14.15 -3.63
N LYS A 41 29.92 -15.03 -4.43
CA LYS A 41 30.39 -15.36 -5.78
C LYS A 41 29.95 -14.35 -6.84
N HIS A 42 28.78 -13.69 -6.61
CA HIS A 42 28.20 -12.71 -7.52
C HIS A 42 27.81 -11.43 -6.78
N LYS A 43 28.77 -10.52 -6.55
CA LYS A 43 28.61 -9.30 -5.74
C LYS A 43 27.46 -8.39 -6.16
N LYS A 44 27.11 -8.35 -7.46
CA LYS A 44 25.99 -7.56 -7.98
C LYS A 44 24.62 -8.13 -7.61
N LEU A 45 24.55 -9.40 -7.22
CA LEU A 45 23.31 -10.09 -6.89
C LEU A 45 23.12 -10.13 -5.36
N ASP A 46 22.73 -9.00 -4.77
CA ASP A 46 22.44 -8.89 -3.35
C ASP A 46 21.36 -9.89 -2.90
N THR A 47 21.39 -10.31 -1.63
CA THR A 47 20.44 -11.27 -1.08
C THR A 47 18.98 -10.89 -1.25
N THR A 48 18.65 -9.60 -1.22
CA THR A 48 17.29 -9.08 -1.43
C THR A 48 16.82 -9.20 -2.89
N ARG A 49 17.76 -9.23 -3.84
CA ARG A 49 17.48 -9.38 -5.27
C ARG A 49 17.25 -10.82 -5.70
N GLN A 50 17.62 -11.79 -4.86
CA GLN A 50 17.59 -13.19 -5.21
C GLN A 50 16.23 -13.84 -4.93
N ARG A 51 15.53 -14.25 -5.97
CA ARG A 51 14.37 -15.14 -5.86
C ARG A 51 14.79 -16.55 -6.23
N ILE A 52 14.92 -17.41 -5.22
CA ILE A 52 15.30 -18.82 -5.40
C ILE A 52 14.04 -19.68 -5.59
N THR A 53 14.10 -20.59 -6.55
CA THR A 53 13.02 -21.53 -6.86
C THR A 53 13.58 -22.91 -7.13
N THR A 54 12.79 -23.96 -6.88
CA THR A 54 13.06 -25.34 -7.30
C THR A 54 12.87 -25.49 -8.82
N VAL A 55 13.20 -26.66 -9.37
CA VAL A 55 12.95 -27.06 -10.75
C VAL A 55 11.47 -26.87 -11.10
N ASP A 56 10.55 -27.25 -10.22
CA ASP A 56 9.09 -27.14 -10.39
C ASP A 56 8.56 -25.70 -10.25
N LYS A 57 9.45 -24.71 -10.28
CA LYS A 57 9.12 -23.28 -10.13
C LYS A 57 8.53 -22.91 -8.76
N LYS A 58 8.59 -23.78 -7.75
CA LYS A 58 8.14 -23.49 -6.39
C LYS A 58 9.12 -22.52 -5.73
N PRO A 59 8.69 -21.34 -5.26
CA PRO A 59 9.60 -20.38 -4.63
C PRO A 59 9.94 -20.80 -3.21
N LEU A 60 11.19 -20.66 -2.82
CA LEU A 60 11.66 -20.74 -1.44
C LEU A 60 11.54 -19.32 -0.85
N LEU A 61 10.70 -19.17 0.18
CA LEU A 61 10.30 -17.84 0.67
C LEU A 61 10.78 -17.49 2.07
N ASP A 62 11.04 -18.50 2.91
CA ASP A 62 11.44 -18.28 4.30
C ASP A 62 12.95 -18.33 4.45
N ASP A 63 13.54 -17.14 4.54
CA ASP A 63 14.98 -16.95 4.67
C ASP A 63 15.57 -17.55 5.99
N LYS A 64 14.73 -17.81 6.99
CA LYS A 64 15.13 -18.37 8.28
C LYS A 64 15.05 -19.89 8.31
N SER A 65 14.29 -20.50 7.43
CA SER A 65 14.17 -21.97 7.36
C SER A 65 15.45 -22.58 6.85
N SER A 66 15.82 -23.74 7.43
CA SER A 66 16.95 -24.53 6.93
C SER A 66 16.65 -25.16 5.58
N LEU A 67 17.68 -25.49 4.82
CA LEU A 67 17.55 -26.13 3.53
C LEU A 67 16.81 -27.47 3.64
N SER A 68 17.06 -28.24 4.73
CA SER A 68 16.34 -29.47 5.04
C SER A 68 14.83 -29.24 5.28
N GLN A 69 14.44 -28.17 6.02
CA GLN A 69 13.03 -27.81 6.22
C GLN A 69 12.34 -27.38 4.92
N LEU A 70 13.10 -26.87 3.96
CA LEU A 70 12.63 -26.50 2.64
C LEU A 70 12.64 -27.68 1.66
N ASN A 71 12.96 -28.90 2.14
CA ASN A 71 13.09 -30.13 1.34
C ASN A 71 14.14 -30.02 0.24
N VAL A 72 15.20 -29.24 0.45
CA VAL A 72 16.36 -29.17 -0.45
C VAL A 72 17.34 -30.28 -0.09
N LYS A 73 17.71 -31.09 -1.06
CA LYS A 73 18.54 -32.29 -0.88
C LYS A 73 19.90 -32.16 -1.58
N ASN A 74 20.82 -33.03 -1.22
CA ASN A 74 22.10 -33.14 -1.89
C ASN A 74 21.91 -33.45 -3.40
N GLY A 75 22.62 -32.73 -4.22
CA GLY A 75 22.53 -32.82 -5.72
C GLY A 75 21.39 -32.03 -6.36
N ASP A 76 20.57 -31.32 -5.57
CA ASP A 76 19.46 -30.54 -6.13
C ASP A 76 19.94 -29.38 -7.00
N VAL A 77 19.14 -29.09 -8.04
CA VAL A 77 19.29 -27.93 -8.90
C VAL A 77 18.29 -26.87 -8.48
N LEU A 78 18.80 -25.69 -8.11
CA LEU A 78 18.00 -24.53 -7.78
C LEU A 78 18.18 -23.42 -8.82
N TYR A 79 17.15 -22.63 -8.99
CA TYR A 79 17.15 -21.52 -9.94
C TYR A 79 17.10 -20.19 -9.22
N VAL A 80 18.00 -19.27 -9.56
CA VAL A 80 17.97 -17.90 -9.08
C VAL A 80 17.46 -16.96 -10.16
N LYS A 81 16.50 -16.11 -9.80
CA LYS A 81 16.03 -14.99 -10.62
C LYS A 81 16.45 -13.69 -9.97
N ASP A 82 17.13 -12.82 -10.72
CA ASP A 82 17.41 -11.45 -10.30
C ASP A 82 16.13 -10.62 -10.39
N LEU A 83 15.72 -10.03 -9.27
CA LEU A 83 14.56 -9.14 -9.15
C LEU A 83 14.91 -7.68 -9.46
N GLY A 84 16.18 -7.36 -9.74
CA GLY A 84 16.68 -6.01 -9.85
C GLY A 84 16.81 -5.31 -8.50
N PRO A 85 17.16 -4.01 -8.48
CA PRO A 85 17.26 -3.23 -7.26
C PRO A 85 15.97 -3.29 -6.45
N GLN A 86 16.11 -3.53 -5.16
CA GLN A 86 14.99 -3.69 -4.24
C GLN A 86 14.97 -2.59 -3.19
N VAL A 87 13.78 -2.23 -2.72
CA VAL A 87 13.55 -1.28 -1.62
C VAL A 87 12.54 -1.87 -0.66
N SER A 88 12.62 -1.52 0.63
CA SER A 88 11.66 -2.01 1.60
C SER A 88 10.25 -1.44 1.34
N TRP A 89 9.22 -2.25 1.54
CA TRP A 89 7.82 -1.79 1.49
C TRP A 89 7.57 -0.61 2.42
N ARG A 90 8.16 -0.66 3.63
CA ARG A 90 8.05 0.43 4.61
C ARG A 90 8.60 1.74 4.05
N THR A 91 9.80 1.72 3.46
CA THR A 91 10.42 2.91 2.86
C THR A 91 9.55 3.50 1.74
N VAL A 92 9.00 2.64 0.87
CA VAL A 92 8.10 3.13 -0.19
C VAL A 92 6.90 3.84 0.38
N PHE A 93 6.23 3.25 1.39
CA PHE A 93 5.05 3.85 2.01
C PHE A 93 5.34 5.15 2.76
N LEU A 94 6.48 5.22 3.45
CA LEU A 94 6.91 6.47 4.09
C LEU A 94 7.15 7.58 3.07
N VAL A 95 7.82 7.28 1.96
CA VAL A 95 8.08 8.29 0.91
C VAL A 95 6.77 8.74 0.23
N GLU A 96 5.86 7.79 -0.07
CA GLU A 96 4.61 8.13 -0.77
C GLU A 96 3.65 8.95 0.10
N TYR A 97 3.57 8.70 1.42
CA TYR A 97 2.68 9.45 2.31
C TYR A 97 3.29 10.76 2.80
N ALA A 98 4.62 10.86 2.86
CA ALA A 98 5.30 12.10 3.22
C ALA A 98 5.04 13.24 2.22
N GLY A 99 4.95 12.94 0.91
CA GLY A 99 4.74 13.96 -0.11
C GLY A 99 3.57 14.89 0.14
N PRO A 100 2.34 14.38 0.32
CA PRO A 100 1.17 15.20 0.64
C PRO A 100 1.33 16.03 1.92
N LEU A 101 2.07 15.54 2.94
CA LEU A 101 2.34 16.28 4.18
C LEU A 101 3.17 17.55 3.96
N PHE A 102 3.94 17.63 2.88
CA PHE A 102 4.65 18.85 2.46
C PHE A 102 3.88 19.66 1.43
N ILE A 103 3.20 18.98 0.49
CA ILE A 103 2.50 19.64 -0.62
C ILE A 103 1.30 20.43 -0.11
N HIS A 104 0.46 19.87 0.77
CA HIS A 104 -0.72 20.56 1.28
C HIS A 104 -0.37 21.83 2.07
N PRO A 105 0.57 21.83 3.03
CA PRO A 105 1.01 23.05 3.70
C PRO A 105 1.56 24.10 2.73
N PHE A 106 2.35 23.68 1.75
CA PHE A 106 2.89 24.59 0.74
C PHE A 106 1.75 25.32 -0.01
N PHE A 107 0.76 24.60 -0.54
CA PHE A 107 -0.35 25.18 -1.26
C PHE A 107 -1.27 26.01 -0.37
N TYR A 108 -1.49 25.61 0.87
CA TYR A 108 -2.34 26.32 1.82
C TYR A 108 -1.72 27.67 2.23
N HIS A 109 -0.46 27.67 2.68
CA HIS A 109 0.20 28.88 3.19
C HIS A 109 0.73 29.81 2.08
N MET A 110 1.05 29.26 0.89
CA MET A 110 1.50 30.05 -0.26
C MET A 110 0.39 30.37 -1.25
N SER A 111 -0.88 30.19 -0.88
CA SER A 111 -2.02 30.33 -1.76
C SER A 111 -2.09 31.70 -2.44
N SER A 112 -1.88 32.82 -1.71
CA SER A 112 -1.90 34.17 -2.28
C SER A 112 -0.84 34.38 -3.37
N ILE A 113 0.34 33.75 -3.22
CA ILE A 113 1.42 33.80 -4.21
C ILE A 113 1.08 32.91 -5.41
N ILE A 114 0.65 31.68 -5.15
CA ILE A 114 0.34 30.69 -6.19
C ILE A 114 -0.79 31.18 -7.09
N TYR A 115 -1.86 31.72 -6.49
CA TYR A 115 -3.04 32.20 -7.24
C TYR A 115 -2.96 33.69 -7.61
N ARG A 116 -1.87 34.38 -7.26
CA ARG A 116 -1.62 35.79 -7.56
C ARG A 116 -2.75 36.72 -7.12
N LYS A 117 -3.47 36.36 -6.08
CA LYS A 117 -4.59 37.10 -5.49
C LYS A 117 -4.65 36.85 -3.99
N PRO A 118 -4.62 37.90 -3.15
CA PRO A 118 -4.89 37.74 -1.71
C PRO A 118 -6.35 37.37 -1.51
N PHE A 119 -6.60 36.42 -0.62
CA PHE A 119 -7.94 36.01 -0.17
C PHE A 119 -7.83 35.33 1.18
N GLU A 120 -8.95 35.32 1.92
CA GLU A 120 -9.05 34.64 3.19
C GLU A 120 -9.59 33.22 3.00
N HIS A 121 -8.91 32.23 3.62
CA HIS A 121 -9.34 30.85 3.58
C HIS A 121 -10.64 30.65 4.36
N SER A 122 -11.63 30.02 3.73
CA SER A 122 -12.88 29.63 4.39
C SER A 122 -12.66 28.57 5.45
N GLU A 123 -13.65 28.44 6.36
CA GLU A 123 -13.65 27.39 7.36
C GLU A 123 -13.60 25.99 6.73
N MET A 124 -14.31 25.80 5.62
CA MET A 124 -14.25 24.55 4.83
C MET A 124 -12.82 24.23 4.37
N GLN A 125 -12.08 25.22 3.83
CA GLN A 125 -10.69 25.01 3.41
C GLN A 125 -9.77 24.68 4.59
N ARG A 126 -9.95 25.35 5.73
CA ARG A 126 -9.20 25.10 6.96
C ARG A 126 -9.43 23.70 7.48
N ILE A 127 -10.69 23.27 7.54
CA ILE A 127 -11.07 21.91 7.96
C ILE A 127 -10.49 20.88 6.98
N ALA A 128 -10.67 21.04 5.68
CA ALA A 128 -10.14 20.13 4.67
C ALA A 128 -8.61 19.97 4.81
N TYR A 129 -7.89 21.07 5.03
CA TYR A 129 -6.45 21.07 5.28
C TYR A 129 -6.08 20.19 6.48
N ILE A 130 -6.75 20.40 7.61
CA ILE A 130 -6.51 19.62 8.83
C ILE A 130 -6.80 18.14 8.61
N LEU A 131 -7.96 17.81 8.00
CA LEU A 131 -8.37 16.43 7.80
C LEU A 131 -7.42 15.67 6.84
N VAL A 132 -6.94 16.32 5.80
CA VAL A 132 -5.98 15.71 4.86
C VAL A 132 -4.64 15.47 5.56
N LEU A 133 -4.14 16.42 6.34
CA LEU A 133 -2.90 16.21 7.10
C LEU A 133 -3.05 15.08 8.13
N LEU A 134 -4.13 15.04 8.88
CA LEU A 134 -4.42 13.98 9.84
C LEU A 134 -4.49 12.61 9.16
N HIS A 135 -5.09 12.53 7.95
CA HIS A 135 -5.11 11.31 7.17
C HIS A 135 -3.69 10.81 6.87
N PHE A 136 -2.82 11.64 6.31
CA PHE A 136 -1.47 11.22 5.95
C PHE A 136 -0.57 10.99 7.17
N PHE A 137 -0.71 11.74 8.26
CA PHE A 137 -0.05 11.44 9.53
C PHE A 137 -0.46 10.07 10.07
N LYS A 138 -1.76 9.76 10.02
CA LYS A 138 -2.24 8.41 10.39
C LYS A 138 -1.61 7.34 9.50
N ARG A 139 -1.52 7.56 8.17
CA ARG A 139 -0.90 6.60 7.25
C ARG A 139 0.59 6.37 7.56
N GLU A 140 1.33 7.44 7.89
CA GLU A 140 2.72 7.32 8.35
C GLU A 140 2.81 6.50 9.65
N PHE A 141 2.00 6.87 10.66
CA PHE A 141 1.93 6.14 11.93
C PHE A 141 1.63 4.66 11.72
N GLU A 142 0.62 4.33 10.91
CA GLU A 142 0.26 2.95 10.60
C GLU A 142 1.38 2.20 9.89
N THR A 143 2.13 2.85 9.01
CA THR A 143 3.26 2.26 8.29
C THR A 143 4.39 1.89 9.25
N VAL A 144 4.66 2.72 10.24
CA VAL A 144 5.74 2.49 11.20
C VAL A 144 5.35 1.46 12.26
N PHE A 145 4.13 1.59 12.83
CA PHE A 145 3.77 0.89 14.06
C PHE A 145 2.74 -0.25 13.89
N ILE A 146 1.93 -0.20 12.83
CA ILE A 146 0.79 -1.11 12.66
C ILE A 146 1.04 -2.14 11.54
N HIS A 147 1.49 -1.72 10.36
CA HIS A 147 1.52 -2.60 9.21
C HIS A 147 2.56 -3.73 9.34
N ARG A 148 2.15 -4.94 8.98
CA ARG A 148 3.02 -6.12 8.81
C ARG A 148 3.02 -6.51 7.34
N PHE A 149 4.14 -6.26 6.68
CA PHE A 149 4.29 -6.54 5.26
C PHE A 149 4.52 -8.02 4.99
N SER A 150 3.87 -8.56 3.95
CA SER A 150 4.02 -9.97 3.55
C SER A 150 5.37 -10.25 2.90
N ASN A 151 5.93 -9.26 2.24
CA ASN A 151 7.25 -9.30 1.62
C ASN A 151 8.12 -8.21 2.22
N ALA A 152 9.41 -8.48 2.40
CA ALA A 152 10.33 -7.49 2.94
C ALA A 152 10.57 -6.33 1.96
N THR A 153 10.67 -6.64 0.66
CA THR A 153 11.07 -5.68 -0.39
C THR A 153 10.16 -5.75 -1.61
N MET A 154 10.25 -4.71 -2.44
CA MET A 154 9.66 -4.61 -3.77
C MET A 154 10.66 -3.99 -4.75
N PRO A 155 10.44 -4.07 -6.08
CA PRO A 155 11.29 -3.40 -7.06
C PRO A 155 11.39 -1.89 -6.79
N PHE A 156 12.62 -1.36 -6.80
CA PHE A 156 12.92 0.05 -6.49
C PHE A 156 12.11 1.03 -7.34
N MET A 157 11.86 0.72 -8.61
CA MET A 157 11.06 1.58 -9.50
C MET A 157 9.63 1.80 -9.02
N ASN A 158 9.13 0.98 -8.11
CA ASN A 158 7.80 1.18 -7.54
C ASN A 158 7.71 2.43 -6.67
N ILE A 159 8.84 2.92 -6.12
CA ILE A 159 8.85 4.17 -5.34
C ILE A 159 8.36 5.34 -6.20
N PHE A 160 8.84 5.45 -7.43
CA PHE A 160 8.43 6.54 -8.34
C PHE A 160 6.97 6.40 -8.77
N ARG A 161 6.55 5.20 -9.14
CA ARG A 161 5.17 4.95 -9.57
C ARG A 161 4.16 5.22 -8.46
N ASN A 162 4.44 4.77 -7.25
CA ASN A 162 3.55 4.95 -6.11
C ASN A 162 3.58 6.40 -5.63
N SER A 163 4.78 7.00 -5.52
CA SER A 163 4.91 8.41 -5.16
C SER A 163 4.21 9.32 -6.17
N ALA A 164 4.29 9.03 -7.47
CA ALA A 164 3.55 9.80 -8.47
C ALA A 164 2.04 9.79 -8.19
N HIS A 165 1.46 8.64 -7.84
CA HIS A 165 0.04 8.56 -7.45
C HIS A 165 -0.28 9.46 -6.25
N TYR A 166 0.50 9.36 -5.17
CA TYR A 166 0.24 10.12 -3.94
C TYR A 166 0.63 11.61 -4.08
N HIS A 167 1.80 11.91 -4.63
CA HIS A 167 2.28 13.28 -4.73
C HIS A 167 1.51 14.10 -5.77
N LEU A 168 1.23 13.51 -6.95
CA LEU A 168 0.54 14.25 -8.02
C LEU A 168 -0.98 14.26 -7.82
N LEU A 169 -1.60 13.12 -7.47
CA LEU A 169 -3.06 13.06 -7.38
C LEU A 169 -3.55 13.52 -6.01
N SER A 170 -3.15 12.86 -4.90
CA SER A 170 -3.65 13.24 -3.58
C SER A 170 -2.95 14.46 -2.98
N GLY A 171 -1.72 14.75 -3.40
CA GLY A 171 -1.00 15.96 -3.03
C GLY A 171 -1.38 17.15 -3.92
N PHE A 172 -0.71 17.26 -5.07
CA PHE A 172 -0.81 18.43 -5.95
C PHE A 172 -2.23 18.67 -6.47
N LEU A 173 -2.87 17.67 -7.06
CA LEU A 173 -4.18 17.84 -7.71
C LEU A 173 -5.27 18.24 -6.69
N ILE A 174 -5.28 17.63 -5.51
CA ILE A 174 -6.22 17.96 -4.44
C ILE A 174 -5.90 19.35 -3.85
N ALA A 175 -4.62 19.62 -3.55
CA ALA A 175 -4.22 20.89 -2.96
C ALA A 175 -4.59 22.08 -3.85
N ILE A 176 -4.27 22.00 -5.16
CA ILE A 176 -4.63 23.08 -6.10
C ILE A 176 -6.15 23.20 -6.29
N ALA A 177 -6.90 22.11 -6.11
CA ALA A 177 -8.35 22.15 -6.20
C ALA A 177 -8.99 22.83 -4.99
N ILE A 178 -8.51 22.51 -3.78
CA ILE A 178 -9.19 22.92 -2.54
C ILE A 178 -8.75 24.31 -2.09
N TYR A 179 -7.46 24.67 -2.19
CA TYR A 179 -6.93 25.89 -1.56
C TYR A 179 -6.94 27.13 -2.49
N GLY A 180 -7.72 27.10 -3.56
CA GLY A 180 -7.87 28.25 -4.46
C GLY A 180 -8.92 29.27 -3.99
N PRO A 181 -8.92 30.48 -4.58
CA PRO A 181 -9.83 31.58 -4.20
C PRO A 181 -11.31 31.29 -4.44
N TRP A 182 -11.64 30.28 -5.29
CA TRP A 182 -13.01 29.83 -5.54
C TRP A 182 -13.70 29.17 -4.35
N TYR A 183 -12.95 28.87 -3.28
CA TYR A 183 -13.47 28.39 -2.01
C TYR A 183 -13.11 29.31 -0.84
N SER A 184 -12.73 30.56 -1.10
CA SER A 184 -12.47 31.60 -0.09
C SER A 184 -13.71 31.91 0.75
N VAL A 185 -13.54 32.62 1.86
CA VAL A 185 -14.64 33.13 2.69
C VAL A 185 -15.69 33.85 1.84
N GLU A 186 -15.25 34.75 0.97
CA GLU A 186 -16.15 35.52 0.11
C GLU A 186 -16.87 34.64 -0.92
N ALA A 187 -16.16 33.68 -1.52
CA ALA A 187 -16.75 32.78 -2.52
C ALA A 187 -17.79 31.81 -1.93
N LEU A 188 -17.69 31.50 -0.64
CA LEU A 188 -18.61 30.56 0.03
C LEU A 188 -19.64 31.23 0.94
N LYS A 189 -19.71 32.56 1.01
CA LYS A 189 -20.54 33.34 1.94
C LYS A 189 -21.98 32.86 2.00
N ASP A 190 -22.61 32.62 0.85
CA ASP A 190 -24.00 32.17 0.74
C ASP A 190 -24.14 30.68 0.40
N SER A 191 -23.07 29.92 0.57
CA SER A 191 -23.03 28.49 0.26
C SER A 191 -23.36 27.64 1.49
N HIS A 192 -24.00 26.49 1.28
CA HIS A 192 -24.16 25.47 2.33
C HIS A 192 -22.82 25.01 2.94
N ARG A 193 -21.69 25.24 2.26
CA ARG A 193 -20.33 24.92 2.73
C ARG A 193 -19.82 25.88 3.81
N SER A 194 -20.51 26.98 4.08
CA SER A 194 -20.29 27.84 5.24
C SER A 194 -21.15 27.45 6.44
N ASN A 195 -22.08 26.51 6.28
CA ASN A 195 -22.98 26.06 7.33
C ASN A 195 -22.29 25.07 8.29
N ASN A 196 -22.26 25.38 9.58
CA ASN A 196 -21.62 24.54 10.58
C ASN A 196 -22.21 23.13 10.68
N GLY A 197 -23.51 22.97 10.48
CA GLY A 197 -24.15 21.65 10.48
C GLY A 197 -23.67 20.76 9.33
N TYR A 198 -23.55 21.35 8.14
CA TYR A 198 -22.99 20.68 6.98
C TYR A 198 -21.53 20.25 7.20
N LEU A 199 -20.70 21.15 7.67
CA LEU A 199 -19.29 20.88 7.96
C LEU A 199 -19.14 19.80 9.03
N SER A 200 -19.90 19.91 10.13
CA SER A 200 -19.88 18.92 11.23
C SER A 200 -20.30 17.52 10.77
N PHE A 201 -21.30 17.43 9.90
CA PHE A 201 -21.73 16.14 9.34
C PHE A 201 -20.58 15.45 8.57
N TRP A 202 -19.90 16.18 7.70
CA TRP A 202 -18.82 15.60 6.91
C TRP A 202 -17.56 15.32 7.73
N ILE A 203 -17.27 16.11 8.75
CA ILE A 203 -16.20 15.82 9.74
C ILE A 203 -16.52 14.50 10.46
N ALA A 204 -17.73 14.36 10.98
CA ALA A 204 -18.15 13.15 11.69
C ALA A 204 -18.12 11.91 10.78
N PHE A 205 -18.60 12.04 9.54
CA PHE A 205 -18.53 10.97 8.54
C PHE A 205 -17.09 10.56 8.21
N TRP A 206 -16.20 11.55 7.99
CA TRP A 206 -14.79 11.31 7.75
C TRP A 206 -14.13 10.62 8.95
N LEU A 207 -14.36 11.14 10.16
CA LEU A 207 -13.78 10.60 11.39
C LEU A 207 -14.23 9.15 11.64
N PHE A 208 -15.50 8.85 11.45
CA PHE A 208 -16.02 7.47 11.52
C PHE A 208 -15.25 6.54 10.58
N ASN A 209 -15.06 6.94 9.33
CA ASN A 209 -14.34 6.13 8.35
C ASN A 209 -12.85 5.99 8.68
N GLN A 210 -12.19 7.03 9.22
CA GLN A 210 -10.77 6.98 9.64
C GLN A 210 -10.55 6.03 10.82
N ILE A 211 -11.43 6.08 11.82
CA ILE A 211 -11.38 5.19 12.99
C ILE A 211 -11.64 3.74 12.53
N SER A 212 -12.65 3.54 11.70
CA SER A 212 -13.00 2.22 11.18
C SER A 212 -11.89 1.62 10.33
N ASN A 213 -11.25 2.43 9.49
CA ASN A 213 -10.07 2.03 8.72
C ASN A 213 -8.92 1.62 9.64
N PHE A 214 -8.63 2.40 10.69
CA PHE A 214 -7.61 2.07 11.68
C PHE A 214 -7.91 0.73 12.40
N ILE A 215 -9.14 0.53 12.87
CA ILE A 215 -9.57 -0.73 13.52
C ILE A 215 -9.34 -1.91 12.58
N THR A 216 -9.68 -1.77 11.29
CA THR A 216 -9.47 -2.85 10.31
C THR A 216 -7.99 -3.12 10.03
N HIS A 217 -7.13 -2.11 10.04
CA HIS A 217 -5.67 -2.29 9.95
C HIS A 217 -5.10 -3.02 11.17
N VAL A 218 -5.54 -2.67 12.38
CA VAL A 218 -5.14 -3.38 13.61
C VAL A 218 -5.59 -4.85 13.57
N LYS A 219 -6.81 -5.13 13.11
CA LYS A 219 -7.29 -6.50 12.91
C LYS A 219 -6.40 -7.27 11.92
N LEU A 220 -6.08 -6.68 10.78
CA LEU A 220 -5.18 -7.31 9.78
C LEU A 220 -3.77 -7.56 10.34
N ARG A 221 -3.25 -6.65 11.16
CA ARG A 221 -1.98 -6.85 11.87
C ARG A 221 -2.05 -8.07 12.79
N ASN A 222 -3.11 -8.17 13.59
CA ASN A 222 -3.24 -9.20 14.61
C ASN A 222 -3.49 -10.60 14.03
N LEU A 223 -3.98 -10.70 12.80
CA LEU A 223 -4.11 -11.98 12.07
C LEU A 223 -2.77 -12.65 11.78
N ARG A 224 -1.66 -11.92 11.86
CA ARG A 224 -0.32 -12.46 11.59
C ARG A 224 0.53 -12.39 12.84
N PRO A 225 0.79 -13.53 13.50
CA PRO A 225 1.79 -13.59 14.56
C PRO A 225 3.15 -13.07 14.06
N THR A 226 3.94 -12.52 14.96
CA THR A 226 5.29 -12.02 14.65
C THR A 226 6.13 -13.15 14.04
N GLY A 227 6.70 -12.91 12.86
CA GLY A 227 7.53 -13.90 12.15
C GLY A 227 6.74 -14.93 11.31
N SER A 228 5.40 -14.91 11.32
CA SER A 228 4.60 -15.82 10.50
C SER A 228 4.20 -15.19 9.15
N THR A 229 4.33 -15.97 8.08
CA THR A 229 3.82 -15.65 6.74
C THR A 229 2.47 -16.29 6.47
N LYS A 230 1.96 -17.13 7.39
CA LYS A 230 0.67 -17.81 7.23
C LYS A 230 -0.46 -16.78 7.18
N ARG A 231 -1.36 -16.98 6.23
CA ARG A 231 -2.57 -16.16 6.09
C ARG A 231 -3.69 -16.76 6.92
N ALA A 232 -4.57 -15.88 7.42
CA ALA A 232 -5.83 -16.27 8.04
C ALA A 232 -6.97 -15.46 7.41
N ILE A 233 -8.18 -15.99 7.51
CA ILE A 233 -9.39 -15.29 7.05
C ILE A 233 -9.70 -14.18 8.05
N PRO A 234 -9.70 -12.89 7.66
CA PRO A 234 -10.13 -11.82 8.55
C PRO A 234 -11.63 -11.93 8.83
N THR A 235 -12.04 -11.71 10.08
CA THR A 235 -13.42 -11.77 10.55
C THR A 235 -13.78 -10.60 11.48
N GLY A 236 -15.05 -10.41 11.75
CA GLY A 236 -15.57 -9.34 12.60
C GLY A 236 -15.57 -8.00 11.88
N TYR A 237 -15.65 -6.93 12.61
CA TYR A 237 -15.88 -5.54 12.19
C TYR A 237 -15.52 -5.22 10.74
N GLY A 238 -16.51 -5.04 9.88
CA GLY A 238 -16.34 -4.76 8.46
C GLY A 238 -15.99 -5.99 7.60
N PHE A 239 -15.16 -6.91 8.13
CA PHE A 239 -14.72 -8.10 7.38
C PHE A 239 -15.80 -9.18 7.23
N ASP A 240 -16.84 -9.16 8.04
CA ASP A 240 -17.97 -10.06 7.84
C ASP A 240 -18.81 -9.66 6.63
N TRP A 241 -18.76 -8.41 6.22
CA TRP A 241 -19.48 -7.87 5.06
C TRP A 241 -18.66 -7.96 3.76
N VAL A 242 -17.37 -7.56 3.84
CA VAL A 242 -16.52 -7.46 2.66
C VAL A 242 -15.11 -8.02 2.90
N THR A 243 -14.48 -8.47 1.84
CA THR A 243 -13.10 -9.00 1.85
C THR A 243 -12.08 -7.93 2.25
N CYS A 244 -12.28 -6.70 1.81
CA CYS A 244 -11.35 -5.58 2.00
C CYS A 244 -12.00 -4.42 2.74
N ALA A 245 -12.41 -4.65 4.00
CA ALA A 245 -13.04 -3.64 4.84
C ALA A 245 -12.16 -2.38 5.02
N ASN A 246 -10.84 -2.55 5.09
CA ASN A 246 -9.92 -1.42 5.16
C ASN A 246 -9.99 -0.51 3.91
N TYR A 247 -10.17 -1.08 2.71
CA TYR A 247 -10.36 -0.27 1.49
C TYR A 247 -11.73 0.39 1.46
N PHE A 248 -12.77 -0.29 1.93
CA PHE A 248 -14.10 0.30 2.04
C PHE A 248 -14.10 1.57 2.88
N PHE A 249 -13.52 1.53 4.08
CA PHE A 249 -13.43 2.70 4.95
C PHE A 249 -12.41 3.74 4.46
N GLU A 250 -11.37 3.34 3.73
CA GLU A 250 -10.45 4.28 3.08
C GLU A 250 -11.17 5.12 2.00
N ILE A 251 -11.97 4.46 1.16
CA ILE A 251 -12.82 5.13 0.16
C ILE A 251 -13.83 6.04 0.86
N GLY A 252 -14.45 5.57 1.96
CA GLY A 252 -15.36 6.39 2.78
C GLY A 252 -14.69 7.66 3.31
N SER A 253 -13.44 7.58 3.75
CA SER A 253 -12.70 8.76 4.21
C SER A 253 -12.53 9.80 3.09
N TRP A 254 -12.19 9.39 1.89
CA TRP A 254 -12.06 10.30 0.75
C TRP A 254 -13.41 10.79 0.21
N LEU A 255 -14.49 9.99 0.34
CA LEU A 255 -15.86 10.46 0.14
C LEU A 255 -16.23 11.57 1.12
N GLY A 256 -15.74 11.49 2.38
CA GLY A 256 -15.88 12.55 3.38
C GLY A 256 -15.23 13.85 2.94
N ILE A 257 -14.01 13.82 2.40
CA ILE A 257 -13.34 15.02 1.84
C ILE A 257 -14.09 15.55 0.62
N LEU A 258 -14.53 14.67 -0.28
CA LEU A 258 -15.32 15.06 -1.46
C LEU A 258 -16.63 15.75 -1.05
N GLY A 259 -17.34 15.17 -0.07
CA GLY A 259 -18.58 15.75 0.45
C GLY A 259 -18.34 17.09 1.13
N LEU A 260 -17.34 17.18 2.02
CA LEU A 260 -16.96 18.40 2.74
C LEU A 260 -16.70 19.56 1.76
N THR A 261 -15.95 19.30 0.70
CA THR A 261 -15.61 20.33 -0.30
C THR A 261 -16.77 20.63 -1.26
N GLY A 262 -17.87 19.89 -1.19
CA GLY A 262 -19.06 20.07 -2.03
C GLY A 262 -18.84 19.71 -3.50
N SER A 263 -17.75 19.02 -3.82
CA SER A 263 -17.36 18.70 -5.20
C SER A 263 -18.33 17.77 -5.95
N TRP A 264 -19.35 17.26 -5.29
CA TRP A 264 -20.45 16.55 -5.96
C TRP A 264 -21.23 17.48 -6.93
N ALA A 265 -21.58 18.68 -6.45
CA ALA A 265 -22.26 19.67 -7.27
C ALA A 265 -21.32 20.28 -8.32
N ASP A 266 -20.02 20.34 -8.00
CA ASP A 266 -18.99 20.97 -8.84
C ASP A 266 -18.19 19.95 -9.67
N CYS A 267 -18.60 18.68 -9.71
CA CYS A 267 -17.89 17.64 -10.48
C CYS A 267 -17.64 18.03 -11.95
N LEU A 268 -18.47 18.87 -12.53
CA LEU A 268 -18.31 19.37 -13.89
C LEU A 268 -17.38 20.59 -13.97
N THR A 269 -17.31 21.41 -12.92
CA THR A 269 -16.52 22.66 -12.89
C THR A 269 -15.17 22.50 -12.23
N ASN A 270 -15.06 21.64 -11.21
CA ASN A 270 -13.80 21.31 -10.53
C ASN A 270 -13.69 19.81 -10.21
N PRO A 271 -13.50 18.94 -11.23
CA PRO A 271 -13.57 17.49 -11.07
C PRO A 271 -12.37 16.86 -10.34
N LYS A 272 -11.39 17.66 -9.88
CA LYS A 272 -10.06 17.16 -9.46
C LYS A 272 -10.13 16.23 -8.26
N VAL A 273 -10.96 16.53 -7.24
CA VAL A 273 -11.12 15.65 -6.05
C VAL A 273 -11.85 14.36 -6.46
N ALA A 274 -12.86 14.46 -7.31
CA ALA A 274 -13.60 13.32 -7.83
C ALA A 274 -12.68 12.41 -8.69
N ILE A 275 -11.82 12.97 -9.54
CA ILE A 275 -10.83 12.21 -10.33
C ILE A 275 -9.92 11.41 -9.43
N PHE A 276 -9.35 12.04 -8.39
CA PHE A 276 -8.52 11.31 -7.43
C PHE A 276 -9.28 10.14 -6.79
N LEU A 277 -10.50 10.39 -6.30
CA LEU A 277 -11.32 9.36 -5.67
C LEU A 277 -11.61 8.20 -6.63
N LEU A 278 -12.00 8.49 -7.87
CA LEU A 278 -12.28 7.46 -8.88
C LEU A 278 -11.05 6.62 -9.22
N VAL A 279 -9.89 7.25 -9.40
CA VAL A 279 -8.63 6.53 -9.67
C VAL A 279 -8.23 5.66 -8.48
N SER A 280 -8.32 6.20 -7.26
CA SER A 280 -7.96 5.48 -6.03
C SER A 280 -8.93 4.34 -5.75
N ALA A 281 -10.25 4.58 -5.82
CA ALA A 281 -11.28 3.55 -5.64
C ALA A 281 -11.16 2.46 -6.70
N GLY A 282 -10.96 2.80 -7.97
CA GLY A 282 -10.76 1.84 -9.05
C GLY A 282 -9.51 0.98 -8.85
N THR A 283 -8.43 1.56 -8.35
CA THR A 283 -7.20 0.82 -8.00
C THR A 283 -7.44 -0.13 -6.82
N MET A 284 -8.07 0.35 -5.76
CA MET A 284 -8.44 -0.46 -4.59
C MET A 284 -9.43 -1.58 -4.96
N ALA A 285 -10.37 -1.33 -5.86
CA ALA A 285 -11.30 -2.34 -6.38
C ALA A 285 -10.57 -3.48 -7.11
N LYS A 286 -9.60 -3.16 -7.99
CA LYS A 286 -8.76 -4.17 -8.65
C LYS A 286 -7.98 -5.01 -7.65
N TRP A 287 -7.40 -4.38 -6.63
CA TRP A 287 -6.67 -5.10 -5.59
C TRP A 287 -7.58 -5.93 -4.69
N ALA A 288 -8.77 -5.42 -4.35
CA ALA A 288 -9.78 -6.15 -3.58
C ALA A 288 -10.22 -7.42 -4.32
N LYS A 289 -10.53 -7.31 -5.62
CA LYS A 289 -10.89 -8.46 -6.46
C LYS A 289 -9.81 -9.53 -6.47
N LYS A 290 -8.55 -9.13 -6.68
CA LYS A 290 -7.41 -10.06 -6.64
C LYS A 290 -7.25 -10.72 -5.27
N LYS A 291 -7.47 -9.97 -4.19
CA LYS A 291 -7.37 -10.46 -2.82
C LYS A 291 -8.48 -11.47 -2.51
N ASP A 292 -9.71 -11.18 -2.91
CA ASP A 292 -10.86 -12.08 -2.77
C ASP A 292 -10.62 -13.40 -3.51
N GLN A 293 -10.20 -13.34 -4.76
CA GLN A 293 -9.86 -14.52 -5.56
C GLN A 293 -8.78 -15.38 -4.89
N ASN A 294 -7.74 -14.73 -4.33
CA ASN A 294 -6.67 -15.44 -3.63
C ASN A 294 -7.20 -16.12 -2.35
N TYR A 295 -8.06 -15.46 -1.57
CA TYR A 295 -8.66 -16.07 -0.38
C TYR A 295 -9.56 -17.25 -0.75
N ARG A 296 -10.42 -17.13 -1.76
CA ARG A 296 -11.26 -18.22 -2.24
C ARG A 296 -10.44 -19.41 -2.71
N LYS A 297 -9.33 -19.16 -3.43
CA LYS A 297 -8.42 -20.21 -3.89
C LYS A 297 -7.67 -20.88 -2.73
N GLU A 298 -7.24 -20.11 -1.72
CA GLU A 298 -6.41 -20.60 -0.61
C GLU A 298 -7.21 -21.34 0.45
N PHE A 299 -8.43 -20.86 0.76
CA PHE A 299 -9.26 -21.38 1.85
C PHE A 299 -10.45 -22.24 1.39
N GLY A 300 -10.79 -22.24 0.11
CA GLY A 300 -11.89 -23.03 -0.46
C GLY A 300 -13.22 -22.81 0.27
N ASP A 301 -13.86 -23.89 0.71
CA ASP A 301 -15.17 -23.85 1.41
C ASP A 301 -15.13 -23.18 2.79
N LYS A 302 -13.95 -23.01 3.39
CA LYS A 302 -13.81 -22.27 4.66
C LYS A 302 -14.02 -20.77 4.49
N TYR A 303 -13.89 -20.25 3.26
CA TYR A 303 -14.08 -18.83 2.99
C TYR A 303 -15.59 -18.51 2.81
N PRO A 304 -16.16 -17.52 3.53
CA PRO A 304 -17.60 -17.23 3.47
C PRO A 304 -18.07 -16.90 2.05
N LYS A 305 -19.00 -17.70 1.52
CA LYS A 305 -19.53 -17.53 0.14
C LYS A 305 -20.34 -16.23 -0.03
N SER A 306 -21.01 -15.78 1.03
CA SER A 306 -21.83 -14.55 1.06
C SER A 306 -21.03 -13.26 1.10
N ARG A 307 -19.73 -13.32 1.45
CA ARG A 307 -18.90 -12.13 1.62
C ARG A 307 -18.68 -11.43 0.29
N ARG A 308 -18.95 -10.13 0.25
CA ARG A 308 -18.73 -9.28 -0.92
C ARG A 308 -17.26 -8.86 -1.01
N ILE A 309 -16.85 -8.33 -2.17
CA ILE A 309 -15.46 -7.96 -2.41
C ILE A 309 -15.07 -6.67 -1.69
N LEU A 310 -15.87 -5.60 -1.91
CA LEU A 310 -15.52 -4.25 -1.44
C LEU A 310 -16.75 -3.46 -0.96
N ILE A 311 -17.91 -3.55 -1.63
CA ILE A 311 -19.11 -2.78 -1.28
C ILE A 311 -20.11 -3.73 -0.65
N PRO A 312 -20.51 -3.51 0.64
CA PRO A 312 -21.46 -4.37 1.33
C PRO A 312 -22.73 -4.55 0.52
N TYR A 313 -23.22 -5.79 0.46
CA TYR A 313 -24.44 -6.22 -0.24
C TYR A 313 -24.43 -6.09 -1.78
N ILE A 314 -23.53 -5.31 -2.37
CA ILE A 314 -23.50 -5.02 -3.83
C ILE A 314 -22.41 -5.84 -4.52
N TRP A 315 -21.14 -5.60 -4.17
CA TRP A 315 -19.97 -6.14 -4.89
C TRP A 315 -18.79 -6.50 -3.99
#